data_5dd1b6df2f19443e2955d458a19abb64
#
_entry.id   5dd1b6df2f19443e2955d458a19abb64
#
_cell.length_a   1.000
_cell.length_b   1.000
_cell.length_c   1.000
_cell.angle_alpha   90.00
_cell.angle_beta   90.00
_cell.angle_gamma   90.00
#
_symmetry.space_group_name_H-M   'P 1'
#
loop_
_entity.id
_entity.type
_entity.pdbx_description
1 polymer ?
#
loop_
_entity_poly.entity_id
_entity_poly.type
_entity_poly.pdbx_seq_one_letter_code
_entity_poly.pdbx_strand_id
1 'polypeptide(L)'
;MNLVLEELNLRVDRLNLSRQEAEIPFIALKGGKIRMNLGGGESAVDTVGGGEPMRWRFKIGEITIDSVDYQLQGLPMGEFHAGMGEARLKGIDVGLEKQTVDLEKITLVRGFCDLLMTESTGEQVEAEMSTVESMPWEVRVGTVELEDNRFLMKPMTIPVDAERFPETVRISALSLKVDSVFNRGTEVTAIIQNLRFKEGNGLDLRDLSCRVSLGSEQTNVSNLILKTINSQLKMNVRAEAGISDFGMETPFQLSMEGNVAGQDVLLFMPDSNGLLNDWLSNKIFSLSGLVRGKVDQLNIAHFDIGAAGGFSLKSEGNVAFVTDMERIAGELNLALVVDRGEYFVPLLSENGNAGFVIPDHLSLETGVHIADQAVKVDVELN
;
A
#
# COMPACT_ATOMS: atom_id res chain seq x y z
N MET A 1 -11.60 28.05 9.43
CA MET A 1 -12.58 26.99 9.07
C MET A 1 -13.83 27.64 8.47
N ASN A 2 -14.28 27.16 7.32
CA ASN A 2 -15.55 27.59 6.69
C ASN A 2 -16.39 26.33 6.45
N LEU A 3 -17.61 26.31 7.01
CA LEU A 3 -18.55 25.22 6.92
C LEU A 3 -19.85 25.74 6.30
N VAL A 4 -20.24 25.17 5.17
CA VAL A 4 -21.54 25.42 4.54
C VAL A 4 -22.26 24.08 4.45
N LEU A 5 -23.42 23.97 5.04
CA LEU A 5 -24.31 22.80 4.96
C LEU A 5 -25.64 23.23 4.34
N GLU A 6 -26.17 22.42 3.44
CA GLU A 6 -27.49 22.69 2.84
C GLU A 6 -28.60 22.15 3.73
N GLU A 7 -28.43 20.95 4.27
CA GLU A 7 -29.44 20.30 5.11
C GLU A 7 -28.80 19.44 6.19
N LEU A 8 -29.27 19.61 7.43
CA LEU A 8 -28.93 18.77 8.58
C LEU A 8 -30.23 18.30 9.24
N ASN A 9 -30.48 17.01 9.21
CA ASN A 9 -31.57 16.37 9.93
C ASN A 9 -30.99 15.56 11.11
N LEU A 10 -31.40 15.90 12.30
CA LEU A 10 -30.98 15.23 13.54
C LEU A 10 -32.23 14.84 14.35
N ARG A 11 -32.32 13.60 14.76
CA ARG A 11 -33.31 13.10 15.69
C ARG A 11 -32.64 12.61 16.95
N VAL A 12 -33.10 13.05 18.11
CA VAL A 12 -32.67 12.59 19.42
C VAL A 12 -33.84 11.89 20.10
N ASP A 13 -33.71 10.61 20.41
CA ASP A 13 -34.78 9.85 21.06
C ASP A 13 -34.67 9.92 22.57
N ARG A 14 -33.43 9.93 23.12
CA ARG A 14 -33.19 9.96 24.55
C ARG A 14 -31.97 10.79 24.87
N LEU A 15 -32.09 11.65 25.88
CA LEU A 15 -30.98 12.38 26.48
C LEU A 15 -31.04 12.21 28.00
N ASN A 16 -30.05 11.54 28.57
CA ASN A 16 -29.94 11.31 29.99
C ASN A 16 -28.74 12.07 30.56
N LEU A 17 -29.00 13.25 31.14
CA LEU A 17 -27.95 14.13 31.67
C LEU A 17 -27.26 13.53 32.89
N SER A 18 -27.98 12.76 33.74
CA SER A 18 -27.41 12.16 34.96
C SER A 18 -26.47 10.99 34.64
N ARG A 19 -26.70 10.27 33.57
CA ARG A 19 -25.85 9.17 33.10
C ARG A 19 -24.89 9.61 32.00
N GLN A 20 -25.03 10.85 31.52
CA GLN A 20 -24.27 11.38 30.40
C GLN A 20 -24.39 10.47 29.14
N GLU A 21 -25.61 10.08 28.82
CA GLU A 21 -25.89 9.21 27.66
C GLU A 21 -26.86 9.91 26.69
N ALA A 22 -26.58 9.78 25.39
CA ALA A 22 -27.46 10.23 24.31
C ALA A 22 -27.72 9.10 23.32
N GLU A 23 -29.00 8.89 22.99
CA GLU A 23 -29.44 7.95 21.95
C GLU A 23 -29.99 8.76 20.76
N ILE A 24 -29.30 8.63 19.64
CA ILE A 24 -29.55 9.38 18.40
C ILE A 24 -29.82 8.35 17.28
N PRO A 25 -31.06 8.04 16.98
CA PRO A 25 -31.35 7.01 15.98
C PRO A 25 -30.89 7.38 14.59
N PHE A 26 -30.83 8.68 14.28
CA PHE A 26 -30.55 9.10 12.92
C PHE A 26 -29.93 10.50 12.85
N ILE A 27 -28.90 10.65 11.99
CA ILE A 27 -28.30 11.91 11.56
C ILE A 27 -28.19 11.87 10.03
N ALA A 28 -28.72 12.87 9.33
CA ALA A 28 -28.52 13.03 7.90
C ALA A 28 -27.91 14.39 7.57
N LEU A 29 -26.86 14.35 6.77
CA LEU A 29 -26.19 15.50 6.18
C LEU A 29 -26.37 15.43 4.67
N LYS A 30 -26.86 16.51 4.06
CA LYS A 30 -27.04 16.59 2.63
C LYS A 30 -26.51 17.91 2.09
N GLY A 31 -25.71 17.83 1.05
CA GLY A 31 -25.04 18.97 0.46
C GLY A 31 -24.12 19.67 1.46
N GLY A 32 -22.87 19.88 1.13
CA GLY A 32 -22.02 20.65 2.01
C GLY A 32 -20.61 20.84 1.49
N LYS A 33 -19.97 21.91 2.01
CA LYS A 33 -18.57 22.20 1.73
C LYS A 33 -17.87 22.56 3.04
N ILE A 34 -16.82 21.83 3.33
CA ILE A 34 -15.98 22.06 4.49
C ILE A 34 -14.61 22.48 3.98
N ARG A 35 -14.18 23.69 4.32
CA ARG A 35 -12.84 24.18 3.99
C ARG A 35 -12.09 24.50 5.26
N MET A 36 -10.92 23.89 5.42
CA MET A 36 -10.01 24.15 6.50
C MET A 36 -8.66 24.60 5.93
N ASN A 37 -8.11 25.67 6.51
CA ASN A 37 -6.76 26.12 6.21
C ASN A 37 -5.95 26.05 7.50
N LEU A 38 -4.90 25.23 7.50
CA LEU A 38 -3.99 25.05 8.64
C LEU A 38 -2.75 25.95 8.53
N GLY A 39 -2.56 26.66 7.41
CA GLY A 39 -1.45 27.59 7.21
C GLY A 39 -1.73 28.96 7.86
N GLY A 40 -0.90 29.35 8.84
CA GLY A 40 -0.72 30.73 9.27
C GLY A 40 -1.50 31.23 10.48
N GLY A 41 -1.79 30.38 11.43
CA GLY A 41 -2.19 30.82 12.78
C GLY A 41 -1.27 30.17 13.82
N GLU A 42 -0.62 30.98 14.69
CA GLU A 42 -0.20 30.44 15.96
C GLU A 42 -1.44 29.79 16.58
N SER A 43 -1.47 28.49 16.62
CA SER A 43 -2.49 27.76 17.36
C SER A 43 -2.25 28.15 18.84
N ALA A 44 -3.01 29.11 19.31
CA ALA A 44 -3.29 29.15 20.71
C ALA A 44 -3.98 27.82 21.02
N VAL A 45 -3.20 26.83 21.39
CA VAL A 45 -3.69 25.66 22.10
C VAL A 45 -4.15 26.27 23.44
N ASP A 46 -5.41 26.71 23.48
CA ASP A 46 -6.10 26.81 24.73
C ASP A 46 -6.02 25.41 25.35
N THR A 47 -5.01 25.20 26.18
CA THR A 47 -4.99 24.15 27.16
C THR A 47 -6.24 24.37 27.99
N VAL A 48 -7.33 23.75 27.60
CA VAL A 48 -8.51 23.56 28.40
C VAL A 48 -8.00 22.90 29.67
N GLY A 49 -7.90 23.72 30.72
CA GLY A 49 -7.38 23.31 32.02
C GLY A 49 -8.07 22.04 32.48
N GLY A 50 -7.32 21.18 33.17
CA GLY A 50 -7.67 19.86 33.65
C GLY A 50 -9.08 19.71 34.23
N GLY A 51 -10.06 19.65 33.38
CA GLY A 51 -11.42 19.23 33.69
C GLY A 51 -11.48 17.71 33.79
N GLU A 52 -12.35 17.21 34.66
CA GLU A 52 -12.65 15.76 34.67
C GLU A 52 -12.97 15.29 33.26
N PRO A 53 -12.49 14.10 32.83
CA PRO A 53 -12.75 13.57 31.50
C PRO A 53 -14.27 13.49 31.27
N MET A 54 -14.73 13.95 30.12
CA MET A 54 -16.14 13.88 29.75
C MET A 54 -16.59 12.40 29.71
N ARG A 55 -17.61 12.05 30.49
CA ARG A 55 -18.11 10.66 30.61
C ARG A 55 -19.23 10.33 29.63
N TRP A 56 -19.42 11.16 28.60
CA TRP A 56 -20.52 10.97 27.66
C TRP A 56 -20.38 9.71 26.81
N ARG A 57 -21.51 9.04 26.64
CA ARG A 57 -21.67 7.94 25.70
C ARG A 57 -22.75 8.29 24.67
N PHE A 58 -22.41 8.15 23.40
CA PHE A 58 -23.32 8.40 22.29
C PHE A 58 -23.60 7.12 21.56
N LYS A 59 -24.87 6.75 21.48
CA LYS A 59 -25.34 5.65 20.63
C LYS A 59 -26.07 6.22 19.45
N ILE A 60 -25.51 6.02 18.25
CA ILE A 60 -26.04 6.57 17.01
C ILE A 60 -26.43 5.40 16.12
N GLY A 61 -27.70 5.31 15.75
CA GLY A 61 -28.20 4.23 14.90
C GLY A 61 -27.63 4.28 13.49
N GLU A 62 -27.78 5.44 12.83
CA GLU A 62 -27.32 5.63 11.47
C GLU A 62 -26.89 7.10 11.23
N ILE A 63 -25.78 7.29 10.52
CA ILE A 63 -25.37 8.56 9.93
C ILE A 63 -25.38 8.38 8.41
N THR A 64 -26.10 9.25 7.72
CA THR A 64 -26.06 9.33 6.26
C THR A 64 -25.47 10.68 5.83
N ILE A 65 -24.56 10.62 4.84
CA ILE A 65 -23.92 11.80 4.27
C ILE A 65 -24.11 11.70 2.76
N ASP A 66 -24.65 12.73 2.16
CA ASP A 66 -24.87 12.83 0.72
C ASP A 66 -24.24 14.12 0.20
N SER A 67 -23.34 14.00 -0.79
CA SER A 67 -22.78 15.12 -1.54
C SER A 67 -22.04 16.16 -0.65
N VAL A 68 -21.07 15.70 0.13
CA VAL A 68 -20.22 16.58 0.97
C VAL A 68 -18.80 16.63 0.43
N ASP A 69 -18.30 17.84 0.18
CA ASP A 69 -16.90 18.11 -0.21
C ASP A 69 -16.10 18.63 0.96
N TYR A 70 -14.88 18.10 1.10
CA TYR A 70 -13.93 18.48 2.13
C TYR A 70 -12.61 18.91 1.49
N GLN A 71 -12.12 20.10 1.84
CA GLN A 71 -10.82 20.63 1.41
C GLN A 71 -9.98 21.03 2.62
N LEU A 72 -8.75 20.53 2.65
CA LEU A 72 -7.77 20.86 3.65
C LEU A 72 -6.53 21.43 2.96
N GLN A 73 -6.18 22.67 3.29
CA GLN A 73 -5.03 23.39 2.74
C GLN A 73 -4.04 23.78 3.85
N GLY A 74 -2.81 24.05 3.46
CA GLY A 74 -1.76 24.44 4.41
C GLY A 74 -1.17 23.28 5.21
N LEU A 75 -1.34 22.04 4.72
CA LEU A 75 -0.58 20.91 5.23
C LEU A 75 0.88 20.99 4.73
N PRO A 76 1.87 20.59 5.54
CA PRO A 76 3.27 20.53 5.10
C PRO A 76 3.47 19.62 3.89
N MET A 77 2.65 18.59 3.75
CA MET A 77 2.71 17.60 2.65
C MET A 77 1.94 18.02 1.39
N GLY A 78 1.14 19.10 1.44
CA GLY A 78 0.37 19.55 0.27
C GLY A 78 -1.10 19.88 0.56
N GLU A 79 -1.95 19.70 -0.42
CA GLU A 79 -3.39 19.92 -0.34
C GLU A 79 -4.14 18.60 -0.39
N PHE A 80 -5.18 18.48 0.42
CA PHE A 80 -6.09 17.35 0.46
C PHE A 80 -7.49 17.79 0.06
N HIS A 81 -8.08 17.10 -0.91
CA HIS A 81 -9.45 17.33 -1.34
C HIS A 81 -10.18 15.98 -1.42
N ALA A 82 -11.26 15.85 -0.69
CA ALA A 82 -12.09 14.66 -0.68
C ALA A 82 -13.57 15.00 -0.86
N GLY A 83 -14.30 14.14 -1.53
CA GLY A 83 -15.74 14.23 -1.65
C GLY A 83 -16.40 12.90 -1.34
N MET A 84 -17.54 12.98 -0.67
CA MET A 84 -18.37 11.82 -0.37
C MET A 84 -19.61 11.92 -1.26
N GLY A 85 -19.77 10.99 -2.23
CA GLY A 85 -20.99 10.88 -3.01
C GLY A 85 -22.13 10.45 -2.10
N GLU A 86 -22.04 9.23 -1.59
CA GLU A 86 -22.94 8.71 -0.54
C GLU A 86 -22.10 8.01 0.52
N ALA A 87 -22.22 8.42 1.78
CA ALA A 87 -21.63 7.69 2.89
C ALA A 87 -22.69 7.31 3.92
N ARG A 88 -22.52 6.12 4.50
CA ARG A 88 -23.45 5.59 5.51
C ARG A 88 -22.66 4.87 6.60
N LEU A 89 -22.89 5.29 7.84
CA LEU A 89 -22.30 4.68 9.03
C LEU A 89 -23.44 4.13 9.89
N LYS A 90 -23.32 2.89 10.35
CA LYS A 90 -24.33 2.20 11.15
C LYS A 90 -23.80 1.67 12.46
N GLY A 91 -24.67 1.63 13.47
CA GLY A 91 -24.37 1.01 14.74
C GLY A 91 -23.18 1.64 15.47
N ILE A 92 -23.21 2.95 15.67
CA ILE A 92 -22.11 3.72 16.22
C ILE A 92 -22.28 3.86 17.73
N ASP A 93 -21.29 3.44 18.49
CA ASP A 93 -21.21 3.62 19.95
C ASP A 93 -19.89 4.32 20.29
N VAL A 94 -19.99 5.54 20.81
CA VAL A 94 -18.83 6.38 21.17
C VAL A 94 -18.80 6.59 22.67
N GLY A 95 -17.75 6.11 23.33
CA GLY A 95 -17.49 6.30 24.75
C GLY A 95 -16.34 7.27 24.98
N LEU A 96 -16.61 8.52 25.36
CA LEU A 96 -15.57 9.52 25.57
C LEU A 96 -14.67 9.21 26.76
N GLU A 97 -15.22 8.68 27.85
CA GLU A 97 -14.45 8.30 29.06
C GLU A 97 -13.41 7.22 28.77
N LYS A 98 -13.81 6.23 27.95
CA LYS A 98 -12.94 5.10 27.60
C LYS A 98 -12.19 5.30 26.31
N GLN A 99 -12.44 6.40 25.62
CA GLN A 99 -11.90 6.72 24.29
C GLN A 99 -12.12 5.56 23.30
N THR A 100 -13.36 5.05 23.25
CA THR A 100 -13.75 3.94 22.38
C THR A 100 -14.73 4.39 21.31
N VAL A 101 -14.58 3.84 20.12
CA VAL A 101 -15.52 3.98 19.00
C VAL A 101 -15.78 2.59 18.43
N ASP A 102 -16.99 2.12 18.55
CA ASP A 102 -17.45 0.89 17.91
C ASP A 102 -18.42 1.24 16.77
N LEU A 103 -18.17 0.71 15.58
CA LEU A 103 -19.05 0.84 14.41
C LEU A 103 -19.38 -0.54 13.85
N GLU A 104 -20.65 -0.76 13.53
CA GLU A 104 -21.07 -1.99 12.87
C GLU A 104 -20.63 -1.99 11.39
N LYS A 105 -20.91 -0.90 10.67
CA LYS A 105 -20.63 -0.82 9.23
C LYS A 105 -20.39 0.61 8.76
N ILE A 106 -19.40 0.74 7.85
CA ILE A 106 -19.15 1.94 7.05
C ILE A 106 -19.34 1.59 5.57
N THR A 107 -20.09 2.39 4.85
CA THR A 107 -20.25 2.28 3.39
C THR A 107 -19.94 3.63 2.75
N LEU A 108 -19.14 3.66 1.68
CA LEU A 108 -18.85 4.85 0.89
C LEU A 108 -18.99 4.51 -0.60
N VAL A 109 -19.87 5.22 -1.29
CA VAL A 109 -20.15 5.01 -2.72
C VAL A 109 -19.84 6.29 -3.49
N ARG A 110 -19.12 6.16 -4.61
CA ARG A 110 -18.76 7.27 -5.51
C ARG A 110 -18.07 8.44 -4.81
N GLY A 111 -17.25 8.13 -3.79
CA GLY A 111 -16.38 9.11 -3.16
C GLY A 111 -15.11 9.36 -3.98
N PHE A 112 -14.41 10.42 -3.63
CA PHE A 112 -13.09 10.68 -4.17
C PHE A 112 -12.13 11.24 -3.11
N CYS A 113 -10.84 11.07 -3.36
CA CYS A 113 -9.77 11.62 -2.54
C CYS A 113 -8.63 12.03 -3.47
N ASP A 114 -8.31 13.32 -3.50
CA ASP A 114 -7.20 13.87 -4.26
C ASP A 114 -6.16 14.42 -3.25
N LEU A 115 -4.94 13.89 -3.31
CA LEU A 115 -3.78 14.31 -2.54
C LEU A 115 -2.76 14.97 -3.49
N LEU A 116 -2.64 16.27 -3.39
CA LEU A 116 -1.69 17.07 -4.17
C LEU A 116 -0.50 17.41 -3.30
N MET A 117 0.64 16.72 -3.54
CA MET A 117 1.84 16.83 -2.73
C MET A 117 2.71 18.03 -3.14
N THR A 118 3.19 18.81 -2.18
CA THR A 118 4.28 19.76 -2.40
C THR A 118 5.62 19.02 -2.39
N GLU A 119 6.57 19.48 -3.20
CA GLU A 119 7.95 19.02 -3.04
C GLU A 119 8.43 19.42 -1.64
N SER A 120 8.73 18.43 -0.81
CA SER A 120 9.41 18.72 0.45
C SER A 120 10.82 19.20 0.13
N THR A 121 11.07 20.50 0.25
CA THR A 121 12.41 20.98 0.47
C THR A 121 12.90 20.32 1.75
N GLY A 122 13.89 19.44 1.64
CA GLY A 122 14.36 18.46 2.63
C GLY A 122 14.76 18.95 4.02
N GLU A 123 14.10 19.95 4.58
CA GLU A 123 14.07 20.25 6.00
C GLU A 123 13.01 19.32 6.61
N GLN A 124 13.47 18.25 7.22
CA GLN A 124 12.67 17.49 8.18
C GLN A 124 12.15 18.49 9.21
N VAL A 125 10.91 18.91 9.07
CA VAL A 125 10.18 19.48 10.18
C VAL A 125 9.95 18.28 11.10
N GLU A 126 10.89 18.06 12.03
CA GLU A 126 10.60 17.34 13.26
C GLU A 126 9.47 18.12 13.93
N ALA A 127 8.25 17.74 13.58
CA ALA A 127 7.10 18.15 14.37
C ALA A 127 7.38 17.58 15.76
N GLU A 128 7.78 18.44 16.70
CA GLU A 128 7.73 18.13 18.11
C GLU A 128 6.28 17.74 18.43
N MET A 129 5.98 16.46 18.23
CA MET A 129 4.79 15.86 18.79
C MET A 129 4.99 15.94 20.30
N SER A 130 4.44 16.99 20.90
CA SER A 130 4.31 17.08 22.33
C SER A 130 3.62 15.78 22.79
N THR A 131 4.40 14.94 23.45
CA THR A 131 3.95 13.70 24.08
C THR A 131 3.07 14.03 25.27
N VAL A 132 1.85 14.45 24.99
CA VAL A 132 0.78 14.30 25.97
C VAL A 132 0.47 12.79 25.92
N GLU A 133 0.82 12.06 26.96
CA GLU A 133 0.40 10.67 27.18
C GLU A 133 -1.13 10.61 27.31
N SER A 134 -1.84 10.88 26.22
CA SER A 134 -3.27 10.60 26.14
C SER A 134 -3.44 9.11 25.81
N MET A 135 -4.28 8.41 26.54
CA MET A 135 -4.66 7.05 26.18
C MET A 135 -5.11 7.05 24.71
N PRO A 136 -4.57 6.15 23.88
CA PRO A 136 -4.96 6.12 22.46
C PRO A 136 -6.42 5.66 22.32
N TRP A 137 -7.14 6.29 21.41
CA TRP A 137 -8.48 5.86 21.04
C TRP A 137 -8.47 4.42 20.54
N GLU A 138 -9.44 3.66 21.00
CA GLU A 138 -9.70 2.31 20.50
C GLU A 138 -10.89 2.36 19.53
N VAL A 139 -10.63 1.99 18.28
CA VAL A 139 -11.63 2.00 17.20
C VAL A 139 -11.85 0.58 16.70
N ARG A 140 -13.11 0.14 16.67
CA ARG A 140 -13.52 -1.11 16.07
C ARG A 140 -14.55 -0.86 14.99
N VAL A 141 -14.35 -1.48 13.82
CA VAL A 141 -15.32 -1.43 12.74
C VAL A 141 -15.59 -2.86 12.26
N GLY A 142 -16.84 -3.28 12.30
CA GLY A 142 -17.25 -4.60 11.84
C GLY A 142 -16.94 -4.80 10.37
N THR A 143 -17.46 -3.90 9.52
CA THR A 143 -17.25 -3.96 8.06
C THR A 143 -17.07 -2.56 7.47
N VAL A 144 -16.12 -2.41 6.54
CA VAL A 144 -15.94 -1.24 5.69
C VAL A 144 -16.15 -1.65 4.23
N GLU A 145 -17.05 -0.97 3.53
CA GLU A 145 -17.33 -1.19 2.11
C GLU A 145 -17.15 0.12 1.33
N LEU A 146 -16.26 0.09 0.34
CA LEU A 146 -16.11 1.16 -0.65
C LEU A 146 -16.57 0.65 -2.01
N GLU A 147 -17.35 1.45 -2.74
CA GLU A 147 -17.85 1.09 -4.07
C GLU A 147 -17.70 2.26 -5.06
N ASP A 148 -17.05 1.97 -6.18
CA ASP A 148 -16.85 2.91 -7.29
C ASP A 148 -16.25 4.25 -6.87
N ASN A 149 -15.22 4.20 -6.03
CA ASN A 149 -14.50 5.39 -5.58
C ASN A 149 -13.31 5.69 -6.49
N ARG A 150 -12.74 6.89 -6.36
CA ARG A 150 -11.51 7.29 -7.04
C ARG A 150 -10.50 7.86 -6.05
N PHE A 151 -9.22 7.67 -6.38
CA PHE A 151 -8.12 8.25 -5.64
C PHE A 151 -7.08 8.81 -6.61
N LEU A 152 -6.58 10.00 -6.32
CA LEU A 152 -5.49 10.64 -7.03
C LEU A 152 -4.41 11.07 -6.04
N MET A 153 -3.18 10.70 -6.31
CA MET A 153 -2.01 11.21 -5.61
C MET A 153 -0.99 11.67 -6.63
N LYS A 154 -0.56 12.91 -6.55
CA LYS A 154 0.46 13.45 -7.45
C LYS A 154 1.22 14.64 -6.83
N PRO A 155 2.48 14.88 -7.22
CA PRO A 155 3.16 16.14 -6.98
C PRO A 155 2.44 17.31 -7.66
N MET A 156 2.36 18.45 -7.00
CA MET A 156 1.73 19.66 -7.57
C MET A 156 2.49 20.20 -8.78
N THR A 157 3.80 19.92 -8.85
CA THR A 157 4.71 20.40 -9.92
C THR A 157 4.63 19.58 -11.20
N ILE A 158 4.09 18.36 -11.16
CA ILE A 158 3.99 17.51 -12.35
C ILE A 158 2.77 17.92 -13.20
N PRO A 159 2.97 18.38 -14.45
CA PRO A 159 1.90 18.66 -15.38
C PRO A 159 1.17 17.36 -15.80
N VAL A 160 -0.08 17.49 -16.22
CA VAL A 160 -0.96 16.33 -16.52
C VAL A 160 -0.42 15.40 -17.60
N ASP A 161 0.32 15.94 -18.57
CA ASP A 161 0.93 15.22 -19.67
C ASP A 161 2.24 14.49 -19.33
N ALA A 162 2.82 14.80 -18.16
CA ALA A 162 4.01 14.15 -17.63
C ALA A 162 3.73 13.17 -16.47
N GLU A 163 2.45 12.93 -16.18
CA GLU A 163 2.06 12.02 -15.09
C GLU A 163 2.47 10.57 -15.39
N ARG A 164 3.27 9.97 -14.52
CA ARG A 164 3.74 8.57 -14.61
C ARG A 164 3.69 7.88 -13.26
N PHE A 165 3.36 6.59 -13.28
CA PHE A 165 3.51 5.73 -12.10
C PHE A 165 5.01 5.45 -11.84
N PRO A 166 5.52 5.44 -10.60
CA PRO A 166 4.77 5.59 -9.34
C PRO A 166 4.63 7.05 -8.84
N GLU A 167 5.17 8.05 -9.53
CA GLU A 167 5.13 9.46 -9.10
C GLU A 167 3.69 9.99 -9.04
N THR A 168 2.87 9.57 -10.01
CA THR A 168 1.44 9.85 -10.01
C THR A 168 0.66 8.55 -9.92
N VAL A 169 -0.22 8.45 -8.93
CA VAL A 169 -1.12 7.32 -8.73
C VAL A 169 -2.54 7.77 -8.99
N ARG A 170 -3.17 7.27 -10.04
CA ARG A 170 -4.55 7.58 -10.41
C ARG A 170 -5.39 6.32 -10.40
N ILE A 171 -6.18 6.15 -9.36
CA ILE A 171 -7.05 5.00 -9.16
C ILE A 171 -8.49 5.35 -9.50
N SER A 172 -9.14 4.49 -10.24
CA SER A 172 -10.57 4.56 -10.59
C SER A 172 -11.25 3.23 -10.32
N ALA A 173 -12.59 3.27 -10.22
CA ALA A 173 -13.42 2.10 -9.91
C ALA A 173 -12.95 1.35 -8.64
N LEU A 174 -12.41 2.09 -7.65
CA LEU A 174 -11.93 1.54 -6.41
C LEU A 174 -13.10 0.95 -5.61
N SER A 175 -13.01 -0.33 -5.37
CA SER A 175 -13.95 -1.05 -4.51
C SER A 175 -13.14 -1.87 -3.50
N LEU A 176 -13.58 -1.81 -2.24
CA LEU A 176 -12.89 -2.42 -1.11
C LEU A 176 -13.92 -3.02 -0.15
N LYS A 177 -13.65 -4.21 0.34
CA LYS A 177 -14.35 -4.78 1.48
C LYS A 177 -13.34 -5.24 2.53
N VAL A 178 -13.47 -4.68 3.73
CA VAL A 178 -12.64 -5.01 4.90
C VAL A 178 -13.55 -5.40 6.05
N ASP A 179 -13.20 -6.47 6.72
CA ASP A 179 -13.89 -6.93 7.93
C ASP A 179 -12.97 -6.83 9.15
N SER A 180 -13.59 -6.73 10.33
CA SER A 180 -12.90 -6.81 11.61
C SER A 180 -11.73 -5.83 11.76
N VAL A 181 -11.97 -4.56 11.41
CA VAL A 181 -10.98 -3.51 11.60
C VAL A 181 -10.88 -3.17 13.08
N PHE A 182 -9.68 -3.22 13.60
CA PHE A 182 -9.34 -2.79 14.95
C PHE A 182 -8.15 -1.84 14.88
N ASN A 183 -8.23 -0.74 15.60
CA ASN A 183 -7.12 0.20 15.78
C ASN A 183 -7.03 0.66 17.23
N ARG A 184 -5.83 0.64 17.80
CA ARG A 184 -5.51 1.22 19.10
C ARG A 184 -4.07 1.73 19.10
N GLY A 185 -3.91 3.03 18.99
CA GLY A 185 -2.57 3.63 18.82
C GLY A 185 -1.88 3.10 17.58
N THR A 186 -0.74 2.43 17.75
CA THR A 186 0.02 1.81 16.67
C THR A 186 -0.47 0.41 16.28
N GLU A 187 -1.35 -0.19 17.08
CA GLU A 187 -1.91 -1.51 16.77
C GLU A 187 -3.05 -1.39 15.77
N VAL A 188 -2.93 -2.05 14.62
CA VAL A 188 -3.98 -2.14 13.59
C VAL A 188 -4.14 -3.58 13.14
N THR A 189 -5.36 -4.09 13.17
CA THR A 189 -5.67 -5.37 12.52
C THR A 189 -6.84 -5.21 11.58
N ALA A 190 -6.81 -5.94 10.46
CA ALA A 190 -7.88 -5.93 9.47
C ALA A 190 -7.86 -7.20 8.61
N ILE A 191 -9.01 -7.57 8.08
CA ILE A 191 -9.14 -8.63 7.08
C ILE A 191 -9.67 -8.00 5.79
N ILE A 192 -8.78 -7.81 4.82
CA ILE A 192 -9.16 -7.35 3.49
C ILE A 192 -9.73 -8.55 2.74
N GLN A 193 -11.03 -8.53 2.51
CA GLN A 193 -11.74 -9.59 1.78
C GLN A 193 -11.57 -9.44 0.28
N ASN A 194 -11.61 -8.21 -0.20
CA ASN A 194 -11.44 -7.88 -1.61
C ASN A 194 -11.08 -6.40 -1.76
N LEU A 195 -10.04 -6.13 -2.54
CA LEU A 195 -9.71 -4.82 -3.06
C LEU A 195 -9.53 -4.94 -4.56
N ARG A 196 -10.20 -4.08 -5.32
CA ARG A 196 -10.09 -3.99 -6.78
C ARG A 196 -10.06 -2.54 -7.22
N PHE A 197 -9.31 -2.25 -8.28
CA PHE A 197 -9.24 -0.93 -8.87
C PHE A 197 -8.59 -0.98 -10.25
N LYS A 198 -8.70 0.12 -10.99
CA LYS A 198 -7.92 0.38 -12.19
C LYS A 198 -7.01 1.58 -11.95
N GLU A 199 -5.74 1.41 -12.25
CA GLU A 199 -4.75 2.48 -12.19
C GLU A 199 -4.53 3.06 -13.60
N GLY A 200 -4.26 4.38 -13.68
CA GLY A 200 -4.23 5.14 -14.94
C GLY A 200 -3.22 4.67 -15.98
N ASN A 201 -2.10 4.06 -15.56
CA ASN A 201 -1.05 3.55 -16.44
C ASN A 201 -1.28 2.10 -16.90
N GLY A 202 -2.42 1.49 -16.56
CA GLY A 202 -2.84 0.21 -17.10
C GLY A 202 -2.90 -0.94 -16.11
N LEU A 203 -2.50 -0.78 -14.84
CA LEU A 203 -2.69 -1.81 -13.83
C LEU A 203 -4.18 -1.99 -13.53
N ASP A 204 -4.69 -3.18 -13.79
CA ASP A 204 -6.06 -3.58 -13.46
C ASP A 204 -6.02 -4.65 -12.36
N LEU A 205 -6.11 -4.19 -11.10
CA LEU A 205 -6.19 -5.06 -9.94
C LEU A 205 -7.60 -5.63 -9.82
N ARG A 206 -7.74 -6.92 -10.02
CA ARG A 206 -9.02 -7.64 -9.99
C ARG A 206 -9.40 -8.12 -8.61
N ASP A 207 -8.41 -8.50 -7.82
CA ASP A 207 -8.61 -9.01 -6.48
C ASP A 207 -7.32 -8.88 -5.67
N LEU A 208 -7.43 -8.29 -4.49
CA LEU A 208 -6.43 -8.38 -3.46
C LEU A 208 -7.14 -8.72 -2.16
N SER A 209 -6.72 -9.78 -1.53
CA SER A 209 -7.20 -10.18 -0.21
C SER A 209 -6.02 -10.52 0.69
N CYS A 210 -6.12 -10.18 1.98
CA CYS A 210 -5.11 -10.52 2.97
C CYS A 210 -5.62 -10.31 4.39
N ARG A 211 -4.84 -10.79 5.36
CA ARG A 211 -4.96 -10.41 6.76
C ARG A 211 -3.77 -9.55 7.13
N VAL A 212 -4.05 -8.39 7.71
CA VAL A 212 -3.06 -7.41 8.16
C VAL A 212 -3.06 -7.35 9.69
N SER A 213 -1.88 -7.35 10.28
CA SER A 213 -1.65 -7.08 11.69
C SER A 213 -0.40 -6.21 11.82
N LEU A 214 -0.60 -4.97 12.20
CA LEU A 214 0.45 -3.99 12.43
C LEU A 214 0.52 -3.73 13.94
N GLY A 215 1.70 -3.71 14.48
CA GLY A 215 1.96 -3.38 15.89
C GLY A 215 3.18 -2.48 16.00
N SER A 216 3.57 -2.11 17.20
CA SER A 216 4.78 -1.31 17.45
C SER A 216 6.06 -2.09 17.16
N GLU A 217 6.06 -3.40 17.36
CA GLU A 217 7.25 -4.25 17.25
C GLU A 217 7.20 -5.22 16.06
N GLN A 218 6.04 -5.36 15.43
CA GLN A 218 5.86 -6.35 14.36
C GLN A 218 4.82 -5.91 13.35
N THR A 219 5.14 -6.11 12.07
CA THR A 219 4.22 -6.03 10.94
C THR A 219 4.05 -7.42 10.32
N ASN A 220 2.80 -7.85 10.14
CA ASN A 220 2.49 -9.13 9.52
C ASN A 220 1.37 -8.97 8.48
N VAL A 221 1.65 -9.36 7.24
CA VAL A 221 0.66 -9.48 6.15
C VAL A 221 0.62 -10.94 5.73
N SER A 222 -0.46 -11.61 6.00
CA SER A 222 -0.60 -13.05 5.75
C SER A 222 -1.72 -13.36 4.77
N ASN A 223 -1.57 -14.48 4.05
CA ASN A 223 -2.52 -14.96 3.05
C ASN A 223 -2.84 -13.88 1.99
N LEU A 224 -1.84 -13.07 1.62
CA LEU A 224 -2.02 -12.08 0.58
C LEU A 224 -2.16 -12.82 -0.76
N ILE A 225 -3.28 -12.62 -1.41
CA ILE A 225 -3.56 -13.07 -2.78
C ILE A 225 -3.76 -11.81 -3.61
N LEU A 226 -2.96 -11.65 -4.64
CA LEU A 226 -3.04 -10.56 -5.61
C LEU A 226 -3.35 -11.13 -6.98
N LYS A 227 -4.36 -10.60 -7.64
CA LYS A 227 -4.73 -10.97 -9.02
C LYS A 227 -4.92 -9.72 -9.87
N THR A 228 -4.24 -9.67 -10.97
CA THR A 228 -4.50 -8.75 -12.09
C THR A 228 -5.26 -9.48 -13.20
N ILE A 229 -5.34 -8.91 -14.39
CA ILE A 229 -5.84 -9.64 -15.57
C ILE A 229 -4.94 -10.82 -15.92
N ASN A 230 -3.62 -10.65 -15.78
CA ASN A 230 -2.64 -11.57 -16.34
C ASN A 230 -1.79 -12.27 -15.27
N SER A 231 -1.76 -11.74 -14.04
CA SER A 231 -0.90 -12.25 -12.96
C SER A 231 -1.71 -12.74 -11.77
N GLN A 232 -1.15 -13.70 -11.04
CA GLN A 232 -1.64 -14.14 -9.75
C GLN A 232 -0.48 -14.48 -8.84
N LEU A 233 -0.42 -13.79 -7.67
CA LEU A 233 0.59 -14.01 -6.64
C LEU A 233 -0.06 -14.32 -5.30
N LYS A 234 0.58 -15.20 -4.55
CA LYS A 234 0.34 -15.44 -3.12
C LYS A 234 1.58 -15.02 -2.36
N MET A 235 1.41 -14.27 -1.30
CA MET A 235 2.54 -13.76 -0.52
C MET A 235 2.24 -13.78 0.98
N ASN A 236 3.31 -13.89 1.79
CA ASN A 236 3.27 -13.57 3.21
C ASN A 236 4.51 -12.72 3.52
N VAL A 237 4.28 -11.68 4.30
CA VAL A 237 5.32 -10.76 4.75
C VAL A 237 5.27 -10.67 6.26
N ARG A 238 6.41 -10.80 6.90
CA ARG A 238 6.60 -10.55 8.32
C ARG A 238 7.83 -9.69 8.52
N ALA A 239 7.69 -8.60 9.27
CA ALA A 239 8.80 -7.73 9.64
C ALA A 239 8.83 -7.53 11.16
N GLU A 240 10.03 -7.40 11.73
CA GLU A 240 10.29 -7.21 13.17
C GLU A 240 10.37 -5.71 13.49
N ALA A 241 9.41 -4.95 13.00
CA ALA A 241 9.21 -3.54 13.31
C ALA A 241 7.76 -3.13 13.03
N GLY A 242 7.31 -2.08 13.68
CA GLY A 242 6.10 -1.37 13.31
C GLY A 242 6.24 -0.70 11.94
N ILE A 243 5.11 -0.34 11.32
CA ILE A 243 5.14 0.28 9.99
C ILE A 243 5.82 1.66 9.99
N SER A 244 5.72 2.40 11.10
CA SER A 244 6.40 3.69 11.30
C SER A 244 7.92 3.57 11.43
N ASP A 245 8.37 2.43 11.92
CA ASP A 245 9.78 2.18 12.25
C ASP A 245 10.44 1.25 11.22
N PHE A 246 9.69 0.90 10.16
CA PHE A 246 10.21 0.08 9.09
C PHE A 246 11.29 0.85 8.30
N GLY A 247 12.50 0.31 8.31
CA GLY A 247 13.67 0.92 7.67
C GLY A 247 14.62 -0.12 7.10
N MET A 248 15.76 0.34 6.60
CA MET A 248 16.78 -0.51 5.97
C MET A 248 17.30 -1.64 6.87
N GLU A 249 17.36 -1.37 8.19
CA GLU A 249 17.85 -2.30 9.19
C GLU A 249 16.79 -3.26 9.75
N THR A 250 15.52 -3.13 9.30
CA THR A 250 14.43 -3.95 9.79
C THR A 250 14.53 -5.38 9.27
N PRO A 251 14.63 -6.40 10.15
CA PRO A 251 14.56 -7.78 9.73
C PRO A 251 13.17 -8.11 9.16
N PHE A 252 13.15 -8.81 8.04
CA PHE A 252 11.91 -9.28 7.46
C PHE A 252 12.03 -10.69 6.88
N GLN A 253 10.88 -11.30 6.67
CA GLN A 253 10.72 -12.54 5.89
C GLN A 253 9.62 -12.32 4.86
N LEU A 254 9.92 -12.65 3.62
CA LEU A 254 8.98 -12.64 2.50
C LEU A 254 8.92 -14.03 1.89
N SER A 255 7.73 -14.62 1.82
CA SER A 255 7.48 -15.79 0.98
C SER A 255 6.53 -15.41 -0.15
N MET A 256 6.77 -15.91 -1.34
CA MET A 256 5.95 -15.66 -2.52
C MET A 256 5.84 -16.90 -3.41
N GLU A 257 4.70 -17.02 -4.08
CA GLU A 257 4.42 -18.07 -5.06
C GLU A 257 3.38 -17.58 -6.06
N GLY A 258 3.56 -17.86 -7.33
CA GLY A 258 2.54 -17.56 -8.35
C GLY A 258 3.06 -17.40 -9.75
N ASN A 259 2.26 -16.71 -10.56
CA ASN A 259 2.60 -16.38 -11.94
C ASN A 259 2.49 -14.88 -12.16
N VAL A 260 3.47 -14.30 -12.85
CA VAL A 260 3.52 -12.88 -13.19
C VAL A 260 3.65 -12.73 -14.71
N ALA A 261 2.77 -11.96 -15.29
CA ALA A 261 2.89 -11.58 -16.69
C ALA A 261 3.92 -10.47 -16.87
N GLY A 262 4.74 -10.57 -17.88
CA GLY A 262 5.73 -9.54 -18.17
C GLY A 262 5.11 -8.16 -18.44
N GLN A 263 3.90 -8.10 -18.99
CA GLN A 263 3.15 -6.85 -19.14
C GLN A 263 2.92 -6.13 -17.81
N ASP A 264 2.62 -6.87 -16.74
CA ASP A 264 2.43 -6.27 -15.43
C ASP A 264 3.77 -5.81 -14.83
N VAL A 265 4.87 -6.51 -15.12
CA VAL A 265 6.23 -6.09 -14.73
C VAL A 265 6.61 -4.77 -15.40
N LEU A 266 6.32 -4.63 -16.69
CA LEU A 266 6.63 -3.42 -17.46
C LEU A 266 5.98 -2.14 -16.93
N LEU A 267 4.85 -2.25 -16.22
CA LEU A 267 4.21 -1.09 -15.58
C LEU A 267 5.11 -0.45 -14.51
N PHE A 268 6.02 -1.23 -13.92
CA PHE A 268 6.97 -0.77 -12.90
C PHE A 268 8.36 -0.46 -13.48
N MET A 269 8.54 -0.63 -14.80
CA MET A 269 9.81 -0.41 -15.50
C MET A 269 9.63 0.55 -16.70
N PRO A 270 9.18 1.80 -16.49
CA PRO A 270 8.78 2.72 -17.57
C PRO A 270 9.92 3.05 -18.53
N ASP A 271 11.16 3.01 -18.06
CA ASP A 271 12.37 3.37 -18.85
C ASP A 271 13.08 2.14 -19.44
N SER A 272 12.43 0.96 -19.45
CA SER A 272 13.00 -0.24 -20.04
C SER A 272 13.22 -0.05 -21.55
N ASN A 273 14.32 -0.61 -22.07
CA ASN A 273 14.61 -0.55 -23.51
C ASN A 273 13.61 -1.38 -24.32
N GLY A 274 13.46 -1.06 -25.61
CA GLY A 274 12.49 -1.73 -26.49
C GLY A 274 12.65 -3.24 -26.54
N LEU A 275 13.90 -3.75 -26.54
CA LEU A 275 14.19 -5.20 -26.56
C LEU A 275 13.61 -5.93 -25.33
N LEU A 276 13.82 -5.36 -24.15
CA LEU A 276 13.27 -5.92 -22.90
C LEU A 276 11.75 -5.84 -22.89
N ASN A 277 11.18 -4.74 -23.38
CA ASN A 277 9.73 -4.58 -23.50
C ASN A 277 9.12 -5.66 -24.42
N ASP A 278 9.69 -5.86 -25.61
CA ASP A 278 9.22 -6.85 -26.58
C ASP A 278 9.36 -8.27 -26.02
N TRP A 279 10.47 -8.54 -25.32
CA TRP A 279 10.71 -9.84 -24.71
C TRP A 279 9.74 -10.14 -23.57
N LEU A 280 9.46 -9.19 -22.68
CA LEU A 280 8.55 -9.36 -21.54
C LEU A 280 7.07 -9.42 -21.95
N SER A 281 6.63 -8.58 -22.91
CA SER A 281 5.22 -8.30 -23.20
C SER A 281 4.32 -9.52 -23.35
N ASN A 282 4.84 -10.63 -23.89
CA ASN A 282 4.06 -11.84 -24.18
C ASN A 282 4.46 -13.04 -23.30
N LYS A 283 5.14 -12.80 -22.18
CA LYS A 283 5.64 -13.87 -21.31
C LYS A 283 4.87 -13.92 -20.00
N ILE A 284 4.76 -15.14 -19.49
CA ILE A 284 4.27 -15.41 -18.14
C ILE A 284 5.36 -16.17 -17.42
N PHE A 285 5.76 -15.65 -16.27
CA PHE A 285 6.79 -16.22 -15.42
C PHE A 285 6.16 -16.87 -14.20
N SER A 286 6.53 -18.10 -13.90
CA SER A 286 6.30 -18.70 -12.61
C SER A 286 7.34 -18.18 -11.62
N LEU A 287 6.91 -17.87 -10.42
CA LEU A 287 7.77 -17.42 -9.33
C LEU A 287 7.53 -18.29 -8.11
N SER A 288 8.58 -18.66 -7.40
CA SER A 288 8.47 -19.05 -5.99
C SER A 288 9.70 -18.58 -5.23
N GLY A 289 9.53 -18.17 -3.96
CA GLY A 289 10.68 -17.68 -3.22
C GLY A 289 10.44 -17.53 -1.74
N LEU A 290 11.54 -17.66 -1.00
CA LEU A 290 11.63 -17.37 0.41
C LEU A 290 12.90 -16.56 0.66
N VAL A 291 12.71 -15.30 1.00
CA VAL A 291 13.78 -14.34 1.29
C VAL A 291 13.66 -13.88 2.74
N ARG A 292 14.77 -13.78 3.43
CA ARG A 292 14.88 -13.29 4.82
C ARG A 292 16.01 -12.29 4.92
N GLY A 293 16.01 -11.50 5.97
CA GLY A 293 17.11 -10.59 6.27
C GLY A 293 16.65 -9.16 6.47
N LYS A 294 17.50 -8.21 6.14
CA LYS A 294 17.24 -6.78 6.12
C LYS A 294 17.24 -6.30 4.66
N VAL A 295 16.76 -5.08 4.39
CA VAL A 295 16.70 -4.56 3.02
C VAL A 295 18.05 -4.62 2.32
N ASP A 296 19.14 -4.30 3.04
CA ASP A 296 20.50 -4.33 2.52
C ASP A 296 21.26 -5.66 2.72
N GLN A 297 20.67 -6.63 3.39
CA GLN A 297 21.32 -7.93 3.70
C GLN A 297 20.31 -9.06 3.54
N LEU A 298 20.19 -9.58 2.35
CA LEU A 298 19.24 -10.61 2.00
C LEU A 298 19.85 -12.01 2.08
N ASN A 299 19.17 -12.90 2.74
CA ASN A 299 19.37 -14.34 2.65
C ASN A 299 18.24 -14.90 1.76
N ILE A 300 18.61 -15.40 0.62
CA ILE A 300 17.74 -16.06 -0.35
C ILE A 300 17.78 -17.56 -0.04
N ALA A 301 16.79 -18.04 0.72
CA ALA A 301 16.71 -19.47 1.02
C ALA A 301 16.41 -20.28 -0.25
N HIS A 302 15.59 -19.75 -1.12
CA HIS A 302 15.40 -20.17 -2.51
C HIS A 302 14.65 -19.03 -3.25
N PHE A 303 14.95 -18.87 -4.52
CA PHE A 303 14.18 -18.02 -5.43
C PHE A 303 14.21 -18.63 -6.82
N ASP A 304 13.07 -19.11 -7.25
CA ASP A 304 12.88 -19.82 -8.52
C ASP A 304 12.06 -18.92 -9.45
N ILE A 305 12.54 -18.73 -10.66
CA ILE A 305 11.81 -18.07 -11.73
C ILE A 305 11.90 -18.89 -12.99
N GLY A 306 10.80 -19.02 -13.71
CA GLY A 306 10.80 -19.78 -14.94
C GLY A 306 9.72 -19.34 -15.91
N ALA A 307 9.85 -19.75 -17.16
CA ALA A 307 8.84 -19.60 -18.19
C ALA A 307 8.65 -20.93 -18.91
N ALA A 308 7.41 -21.37 -18.98
CA ALA A 308 7.07 -22.68 -19.53
C ALA A 308 7.62 -22.88 -20.95
N GLY A 309 8.44 -23.93 -21.12
CA GLY A 309 9.10 -24.27 -22.38
C GLY A 309 10.16 -23.27 -22.84
N GLY A 310 10.63 -22.40 -21.96
CA GLY A 310 11.72 -21.46 -22.22
C GLY A 310 12.91 -21.70 -21.33
N PHE A 311 12.76 -21.46 -20.02
CA PHE A 311 13.81 -21.65 -19.05
C PHE A 311 13.28 -21.82 -17.62
N SER A 312 14.17 -22.30 -16.74
CA SER A 312 14.03 -22.18 -15.29
C SER A 312 15.36 -21.73 -14.69
N LEU A 313 15.30 -20.77 -13.77
CA LEU A 313 16.42 -20.30 -12.99
C LEU A 313 16.09 -20.50 -11.52
N LYS A 314 16.96 -21.18 -10.80
CA LYS A 314 16.91 -21.31 -9.34
C LYS A 314 18.07 -20.56 -8.75
N SER A 315 17.83 -19.87 -7.66
CA SER A 315 18.88 -19.16 -6.94
C SER A 315 18.75 -19.33 -5.43
N GLU A 316 19.88 -19.43 -4.75
CA GLU A 316 20.03 -19.44 -3.32
C GLU A 316 21.32 -18.74 -2.90
N GLY A 317 21.38 -18.17 -1.70
CA GLY A 317 22.58 -17.52 -1.22
C GLY A 317 22.32 -16.26 -0.42
N ASN A 318 23.35 -15.41 -0.36
CA ASN A 318 23.30 -14.16 0.38
C ASN A 318 23.72 -12.99 -0.51
N VAL A 319 23.02 -11.87 -0.41
CA VAL A 319 23.37 -10.63 -1.10
C VAL A 319 23.32 -9.48 -0.11
N ALA A 320 24.35 -8.66 -0.08
CA ALA A 320 24.44 -7.46 0.73
C ALA A 320 24.52 -6.21 -0.16
N PHE A 321 24.06 -5.08 0.38
CA PHE A 321 24.06 -3.77 -0.27
C PHE A 321 23.27 -3.73 -1.59
N VAL A 322 22.10 -4.40 -1.61
CA VAL A 322 21.27 -4.50 -2.83
C VAL A 322 20.72 -3.15 -3.31
N THR A 323 20.68 -2.15 -2.45
CA THR A 323 20.26 -0.77 -2.76
C THR A 323 21.40 0.10 -3.27
N ASP A 324 22.65 -0.37 -3.18
CA ASP A 324 23.85 0.33 -3.63
C ASP A 324 24.65 -0.55 -4.60
N MET A 325 24.41 -0.34 -5.90
CA MET A 325 25.03 -1.15 -6.95
C MET A 325 26.56 -1.06 -6.99
N GLU A 326 27.15 -0.01 -6.41
CA GLU A 326 28.61 0.14 -6.33
C GLU A 326 29.21 -0.70 -5.20
N ARG A 327 28.42 -1.03 -4.20
CA ARG A 327 28.83 -1.79 -3.01
C ARG A 327 28.27 -3.20 -2.94
N ILE A 328 27.45 -3.58 -3.92
CA ILE A 328 26.81 -4.90 -3.91
C ILE A 328 27.83 -6.00 -3.72
N ALA A 329 27.56 -6.90 -2.79
CA ALA A 329 28.42 -8.03 -2.46
C ALA A 329 27.58 -9.26 -2.11
N GLY A 330 28.10 -10.45 -2.37
CA GLY A 330 27.35 -11.66 -2.03
C GLY A 330 27.90 -12.92 -2.67
N GLU A 331 27.26 -14.02 -2.28
CA GLU A 331 27.49 -15.34 -2.84
C GLU A 331 26.14 -15.95 -3.24
N LEU A 332 26.00 -16.28 -4.48
CA LEU A 332 24.80 -16.89 -5.05
C LEU A 332 25.14 -18.18 -5.77
N ASN A 333 24.39 -19.23 -5.50
CA ASN A 333 24.35 -20.43 -6.31
C ASN A 333 23.20 -20.31 -7.29
N LEU A 334 23.47 -20.43 -8.56
CA LEU A 334 22.49 -20.31 -9.62
C LEU A 334 22.45 -21.63 -10.40
N ALA A 335 21.25 -22.13 -10.66
CA ALA A 335 21.02 -23.26 -11.56
C ALA A 335 20.05 -22.81 -12.67
N LEU A 336 20.57 -22.67 -13.86
CA LEU A 336 19.82 -22.27 -15.05
C LEU A 336 19.61 -23.48 -15.97
N VAL A 337 18.38 -23.79 -16.30
CA VAL A 337 18.05 -24.74 -17.35
C VAL A 337 17.35 -23.98 -18.47
N VAL A 338 17.87 -24.06 -19.67
CA VAL A 338 17.30 -23.49 -20.89
C VAL A 338 16.74 -24.62 -21.73
N ASP A 339 15.42 -24.68 -21.87
CA ASP A 339 14.77 -25.70 -22.74
C ASP A 339 14.90 -25.34 -24.21
N ARG A 340 14.80 -24.03 -24.54
CA ARG A 340 14.93 -23.51 -25.90
C ARG A 340 15.76 -22.24 -25.93
N GLY A 341 16.91 -22.27 -26.59
CA GLY A 341 17.83 -21.12 -26.68
C GLY A 341 17.23 -19.92 -27.42
N GLU A 342 16.35 -20.16 -28.38
CA GLU A 342 15.62 -19.09 -29.11
C GLU A 342 14.83 -18.16 -28.23
N TYR A 343 14.47 -18.60 -26.99
CA TYR A 343 13.75 -17.79 -26.00
C TYR A 343 14.48 -16.51 -25.63
N PHE A 344 15.81 -16.51 -25.66
CA PHE A 344 16.66 -15.38 -25.29
C PHE A 344 17.17 -14.57 -26.48
N VAL A 345 16.95 -15.03 -27.70
CA VAL A 345 17.44 -14.34 -28.93
C VAL A 345 17.05 -12.86 -28.95
N PRO A 346 15.81 -12.44 -28.58
CA PRO A 346 15.44 -11.04 -28.58
C PRO A 346 16.25 -10.17 -27.62
N LEU A 347 16.79 -10.73 -26.53
CA LEU A 347 17.62 -10.00 -25.58
C LEU A 347 19.07 -9.81 -26.02
N LEU A 348 19.52 -10.60 -26.98
CA LEU A 348 20.93 -10.68 -27.36
C LEU A 348 21.26 -9.87 -28.62
N SER A 349 20.28 -9.39 -29.34
CA SER A 349 20.53 -8.63 -30.56
C SER A 349 19.41 -7.66 -30.92
N GLU A 350 19.76 -6.42 -31.21
CA GLU A 350 18.82 -5.40 -31.72
C GLU A 350 18.20 -5.73 -33.08
N ASN A 351 18.84 -6.63 -33.87
CA ASN A 351 18.45 -6.95 -35.25
C ASN A 351 18.23 -8.46 -35.50
N GLY A 352 18.10 -9.28 -34.46
CA GLY A 352 17.90 -10.73 -34.58
C GLY A 352 19.17 -11.50 -35.03
N ASN A 353 20.30 -10.84 -35.22
CA ASN A 353 21.59 -11.43 -35.56
C ASN A 353 22.47 -11.51 -34.31
N ALA A 354 22.16 -12.39 -33.38
CA ALA A 354 23.10 -12.73 -32.32
C ALA A 354 24.34 -13.40 -32.93
N GLY A 355 25.53 -12.87 -32.64
CA GLY A 355 26.80 -13.46 -33.08
C GLY A 355 27.10 -14.84 -32.47
N PHE A 356 26.18 -15.34 -31.64
CA PHE A 356 26.23 -16.64 -30.99
C PHE A 356 24.82 -17.25 -30.88
N VAL A 357 24.76 -18.55 -30.78
CA VAL A 357 23.52 -19.33 -30.63
C VAL A 357 23.53 -19.96 -29.25
N ILE A 358 22.50 -19.70 -28.47
CA ILE A 358 22.28 -20.44 -27.22
C ILE A 358 21.73 -21.82 -27.59
N PRO A 359 22.38 -22.90 -27.12
CA PRO A 359 21.88 -24.25 -27.37
C PRO A 359 20.54 -24.50 -26.72
N ASP A 360 19.74 -25.36 -27.33
CA ASP A 360 18.60 -25.95 -26.64
C ASP A 360 19.07 -26.99 -25.61
N HIS A 361 18.29 -27.16 -24.56
CA HIS A 361 18.57 -28.08 -23.45
C HIS A 361 19.91 -27.85 -22.75
N LEU A 362 20.29 -26.55 -22.61
CA LEU A 362 21.46 -26.15 -21.83
C LEU A 362 21.15 -26.19 -20.33
N SER A 363 22.00 -26.88 -19.56
CA SER A 363 22.00 -26.81 -18.10
C SER A 363 23.30 -26.17 -17.62
N LEU A 364 23.18 -25.16 -16.77
CA LEU A 364 24.30 -24.39 -16.22
C LEU A 364 24.14 -24.30 -14.71
N GLU A 365 25.12 -24.79 -13.98
CA GLU A 365 25.24 -24.57 -12.55
C GLU A 365 26.44 -23.66 -12.30
N THR A 366 26.26 -22.61 -11.49
CA THR A 366 27.30 -21.63 -11.26
C THR A 366 27.24 -21.03 -9.86
N GLY A 367 28.41 -20.92 -9.24
CA GLY A 367 28.63 -20.07 -8.09
C GLY A 367 28.99 -18.66 -8.57
N VAL A 368 28.27 -17.67 -8.13
CA VAL A 368 28.56 -16.25 -8.39
C VAL A 368 29.03 -15.61 -7.09
N HIS A 369 30.23 -15.09 -7.09
CA HIS A 369 30.77 -14.30 -6.01
C HIS A 369 30.93 -12.86 -6.46
N ILE A 370 30.28 -11.95 -5.76
CA ILE A 370 30.27 -10.51 -6.05
C ILE A 370 31.01 -9.81 -4.90
N ALA A 371 32.11 -9.15 -5.20
CA ALA A 371 32.86 -8.34 -4.23
C ALA A 371 33.66 -7.25 -4.96
N ASP A 372 33.81 -6.08 -4.34
CA ASP A 372 34.66 -4.98 -4.84
C ASP A 372 34.42 -4.60 -6.31
N GLN A 373 33.14 -4.52 -6.72
CA GLN A 373 32.73 -4.27 -8.11
C GLN A 373 33.20 -5.35 -9.11
N ALA A 374 33.69 -6.47 -8.66
CA ALA A 374 34.09 -7.61 -9.47
C ALA A 374 33.09 -8.77 -9.30
N VAL A 375 32.78 -9.41 -10.40
CA VAL A 375 31.95 -10.61 -10.42
C VAL A 375 32.84 -11.78 -10.83
N LYS A 376 33.02 -12.72 -9.90
CA LYS A 376 33.67 -13.99 -10.19
C LYS A 376 32.58 -15.03 -10.39
N VAL A 377 32.66 -15.75 -11.49
CA VAL A 377 31.72 -16.79 -11.87
C VAL A 377 32.46 -18.10 -12.03
N ASP A 378 32.12 -19.08 -11.19
CA ASP A 378 32.63 -20.44 -11.32
C ASP A 378 31.56 -21.29 -12.04
N VAL A 379 31.84 -21.69 -13.28
CA VAL A 379 30.85 -22.32 -14.19
C VAL A 379 31.09 -23.81 -14.30
N GLU A 380 30.06 -24.61 -14.04
CA GLU A 380 29.99 -26.00 -14.41
C GLU A 380 28.96 -26.19 -15.53
N LEU A 381 29.42 -26.64 -16.69
CA LEU A 381 28.58 -26.96 -17.85
C LEU A 381 28.34 -28.47 -17.87
N ASN A 382 27.05 -28.88 -17.87
CA ASN A 382 26.62 -30.25 -17.97
C ASN A 382 25.77 -30.48 -19.23
#